data_58cbf899843193eb99946e2c050fdd01
#
_entry.id   58cbf899843193eb99946e2c050fdd01
#
_cell.length_a   1.000
_cell.length_b   1.000
_cell.length_c   1.000
_cell.angle_alpha   90.00
_cell.angle_beta   90.00
_cell.angle_gamma   90.00
#
_symmetry.space_group_name_H-M   'P 1'
#
loop_
_entity.id
_entity.type
_entity.pdbx_description
1 polymer ?
#
loop_
_entity_poly.entity_id
_entity_poly.type
_entity_poly.pdbx_seq_one_letter_code
_entity_poly.pdbx_strand_id
1 'polypeptide(L)'
;MAARLGYPVAEQHYFAGFVLQPQDKADWHEIGTAAEAAFARGTSAVFVWALPQVLRDGFTWFGGEQRVDAFDDVRFPIALGREASVEPSFSTAVVTAANGTEQRNSEWADARLRFDAGPGIRGEAELQELLAFFRARRGAAIGFRFEDPFDHLADRELLGTGDGERTEFQLVRRYGTQVRRITRPVTGSVRLFVGEAEQVTGWTMGQKGTVLFEAAPPPDAPIRASFRFDVPVRFAEDRLAVSRATFAAGDVPSVPLIEIRE
;
A
#
# COMPACT_ATOMS: atom_id res chain seq x y z
N MET A 1 -33.65 12.77 -3.42
CA MET A 1 -32.72 13.86 -3.21
C MET A 1 -32.85 14.95 -4.28
N ALA A 2 -32.80 14.62 -5.59
CA ALA A 2 -32.99 15.58 -6.68
C ALA A 2 -34.31 16.37 -6.60
N ALA A 3 -35.40 15.77 -6.11
CA ALA A 3 -36.66 16.48 -5.86
C ALA A 3 -36.54 17.62 -4.83
N ARG A 4 -35.57 17.54 -3.91
CA ARG A 4 -35.26 18.61 -2.95
C ARG A 4 -34.41 19.74 -3.54
N LEU A 5 -33.72 19.45 -4.64
CA LEU A 5 -32.96 20.42 -5.43
C LEU A 5 -33.80 21.14 -6.49
N GLY A 6 -35.11 20.81 -6.62
CA GLY A 6 -36.00 21.40 -7.59
C GLY A 6 -35.88 20.81 -8.99
N TYR A 7 -35.11 19.72 -9.19
CA TYR A 7 -35.01 19.01 -10.45
C TYR A 7 -36.18 18.05 -10.66
N PRO A 8 -36.62 17.80 -11.91
CA PRO A 8 -37.57 16.75 -12.22
C PRO A 8 -37.08 15.37 -11.77
N VAL A 9 -37.99 14.53 -11.32
CA VAL A 9 -37.68 13.18 -10.80
C VAL A 9 -36.91 12.31 -11.81
N ALA A 10 -37.08 12.57 -13.10
CA ALA A 10 -36.37 11.85 -14.18
C ALA A 10 -34.88 12.20 -14.29
N GLU A 11 -34.42 13.30 -13.69
CA GLU A 11 -33.04 13.78 -13.70
C GLU A 11 -32.35 13.56 -12.35
N GLN A 12 -32.88 12.67 -11.51
CA GLN A 12 -32.31 12.35 -10.20
C GLN A 12 -30.98 11.62 -10.35
N HIS A 13 -29.89 12.37 -10.30
CA HIS A 13 -28.56 11.82 -10.08
C HIS A 13 -28.37 11.53 -8.60
N TYR A 14 -28.04 10.28 -8.26
CA TYR A 14 -27.70 9.91 -6.89
C TYR A 14 -26.35 10.50 -6.53
N PHE A 15 -26.35 11.58 -5.80
CA PHE A 15 -25.17 12.04 -5.09
C PHE A 15 -25.07 11.21 -3.80
N ALA A 16 -24.35 10.10 -3.85
CA ALA A 16 -24.16 9.27 -2.66
C ALA A 16 -23.49 10.11 -1.58
N GLY A 17 -24.17 10.27 -0.45
CA GLY A 17 -23.58 10.82 0.76
C GLY A 17 -23.88 12.27 1.11
N PHE A 18 -24.78 12.99 0.42
CA PHE A 18 -25.09 14.39 0.75
C PHE A 18 -26.50 14.59 1.29
N VAL A 19 -26.61 15.24 2.44
CA VAL A 19 -27.85 15.86 2.90
C VAL A 19 -27.63 17.37 2.91
N LEU A 20 -28.08 18.07 1.87
CA LEU A 20 -28.09 19.53 1.82
C LEU A 20 -29.38 20.06 2.44
N GLN A 21 -29.26 20.94 3.43
CA GLN A 21 -30.35 21.73 3.93
C GLN A 21 -30.07 23.20 3.61
N PRO A 22 -30.48 23.69 2.43
CA PRO A 22 -30.24 25.06 2.07
C PRO A 22 -31.20 25.97 2.80
N GLN A 23 -30.70 27.13 3.14
CA GLN A 23 -31.51 28.21 3.73
C GLN A 23 -32.12 29.12 2.67
N ASP A 24 -31.62 29.10 1.41
CA ASP A 24 -32.10 29.93 0.32
C ASP A 24 -32.22 29.13 -1.00
N LYS A 25 -33.29 29.40 -1.80
CA LYS A 25 -33.55 28.72 -3.07
C LYS A 25 -32.58 29.11 -4.18
N ALA A 26 -31.98 30.29 -4.14
CA ALA A 26 -31.01 30.75 -5.12
C ALA A 26 -29.72 29.92 -5.09
N ASP A 27 -29.26 29.54 -3.91
CA ASP A 27 -28.06 28.74 -3.72
C ASP A 27 -28.17 27.33 -4.27
N TRP A 28 -29.39 26.80 -4.33
CA TRP A 28 -29.65 25.46 -4.89
C TRP A 28 -29.47 25.39 -6.39
N HIS A 29 -29.78 26.48 -7.10
CA HIS A 29 -29.62 26.52 -8.56
C HIS A 29 -28.14 26.53 -8.95
N GLU A 30 -27.32 27.34 -8.26
CA GLU A 30 -25.88 27.39 -8.46
C GLU A 30 -25.21 26.06 -8.11
N ILE A 31 -25.60 25.44 -7.01
CA ILE A 31 -25.11 24.12 -6.58
C ILE A 31 -25.48 23.06 -7.61
N GLY A 32 -26.71 23.06 -8.12
CA GLY A 32 -27.17 22.15 -9.15
C GLY A 32 -26.34 22.25 -10.44
N THR A 33 -26.13 23.46 -10.93
CA THR A 33 -25.34 23.71 -12.16
C THR A 33 -23.87 23.32 -12.00
N ALA A 34 -23.27 23.60 -10.84
CA ALA A 34 -21.89 23.20 -10.53
C ALA A 34 -21.75 21.67 -10.41
N ALA A 35 -22.75 21.01 -9.83
CA ALA A 35 -22.80 19.56 -9.69
C ALA A 35 -22.93 18.85 -11.05
N GLU A 36 -23.79 19.34 -11.93
CA GLU A 36 -23.94 18.81 -13.31
C GLU A 36 -22.64 18.97 -14.10
N ALA A 37 -22.01 20.13 -14.03
CA ALA A 37 -20.73 20.38 -14.69
C ALA A 37 -19.58 19.51 -14.15
N ALA A 38 -19.60 19.17 -12.87
CA ALA A 38 -18.63 18.26 -12.26
C ALA A 38 -18.90 16.81 -12.64
N PHE A 39 -20.17 16.40 -12.68
CA PHE A 39 -20.58 15.04 -13.06
C PHE A 39 -20.29 14.76 -14.53
N ALA A 40 -20.55 15.72 -15.42
CA ALA A 40 -20.24 15.63 -16.84
C ALA A 40 -18.73 15.48 -17.13
N ARG A 41 -17.87 15.88 -16.20
CA ARG A 41 -16.41 15.74 -16.23
C ARG A 41 -15.88 14.49 -15.54
N GLY A 42 -16.74 13.65 -14.96
CA GLY A 42 -16.36 12.38 -14.33
C GLY A 42 -15.59 12.52 -13.00
N THR A 43 -15.64 13.67 -12.34
CA THR A 43 -14.91 13.93 -11.11
C THR A 43 -15.85 14.16 -9.93
N SER A 44 -15.96 13.19 -9.05
CA SER A 44 -16.67 13.31 -7.76
C SER A 44 -15.94 14.22 -6.73
N ALA A 45 -14.66 14.53 -6.95
CA ALA A 45 -13.83 15.31 -6.02
C ALA A 45 -13.97 16.83 -6.16
N VAL A 46 -14.43 17.34 -7.28
CA VAL A 46 -14.51 18.80 -7.57
C VAL A 46 -15.72 19.46 -6.91
N PHE A 47 -16.66 18.68 -6.42
CA PHE A 47 -17.92 19.19 -5.89
C PHE A 47 -17.77 20.09 -4.66
N VAL A 48 -16.84 19.78 -3.77
CA VAL A 48 -16.61 20.56 -2.54
C VAL A 48 -16.06 21.97 -2.80
N TRP A 49 -15.32 22.14 -3.91
CA TRP A 49 -14.71 23.43 -4.26
C TRP A 49 -15.68 24.41 -4.92
N ALA A 50 -16.80 23.92 -5.47
CA ALA A 50 -17.82 24.77 -6.12
C ALA A 50 -18.85 25.31 -5.12
N LEU A 51 -18.84 24.87 -3.86
CA LEU A 51 -19.76 25.35 -2.84
C LEU A 51 -19.33 26.72 -2.29
N PRO A 52 -20.25 27.68 -2.09
CA PRO A 52 -19.98 28.90 -1.32
C PRO A 52 -19.39 28.58 0.05
N GLN A 53 -18.52 29.45 0.57
CA GLN A 53 -17.81 29.25 1.84
C GLN A 53 -18.76 28.94 3.00
N VAL A 54 -19.89 29.64 3.05
CA VAL A 54 -20.95 29.51 4.06
C VAL A 54 -21.60 28.11 4.09
N LEU A 55 -21.61 27.41 2.96
CA LEU A 55 -22.16 26.06 2.88
C LEU A 55 -21.09 24.99 3.18
N ARG A 56 -19.81 25.30 3.06
CA ARG A 56 -18.71 24.39 3.41
C ARG A 56 -18.59 24.17 4.91
N ASP A 57 -18.82 25.19 5.71
CA ASP A 57 -18.67 25.15 7.17
C ASP A 57 -19.78 24.35 7.88
N GLY A 58 -20.95 24.21 7.24
CA GLY A 58 -22.09 23.41 7.73
C GLY A 58 -22.20 22.01 7.11
N PHE A 59 -21.23 21.62 6.29
CA PHE A 59 -21.31 20.40 5.51
C PHE A 59 -20.76 19.19 6.28
N THR A 60 -21.64 18.28 6.68
CA THR A 60 -21.23 17.01 7.28
C THR A 60 -21.23 15.91 6.22
N TRP A 61 -20.05 15.38 5.91
CA TRP A 61 -19.87 14.29 4.99
C TRP A 61 -20.32 12.98 5.63
N PHE A 62 -21.37 12.35 5.09
CA PHE A 62 -21.80 11.02 5.47
C PHE A 62 -21.45 10.01 4.37
N GLY A 63 -20.41 9.24 4.56
CA GLY A 63 -20.12 8.04 3.75
C GLY A 63 -19.42 8.29 2.41
N GLY A 64 -18.58 9.30 2.28
CA GLY A 64 -17.64 9.37 1.17
C GLY A 64 -16.61 8.25 1.26
N GLU A 65 -16.28 7.62 0.12
CA GLU A 65 -15.08 6.80 0.02
C GLU A 65 -13.88 7.65 0.46
N GLN A 66 -13.45 7.47 1.69
CA GLN A 66 -12.14 7.98 2.11
C GLN A 66 -11.14 7.17 1.32
N ARG A 67 -10.55 7.77 0.29
CA ARG A 67 -9.35 7.20 -0.31
C ARG A 67 -8.27 7.17 0.75
N VAL A 68 -8.14 6.03 1.37
CA VAL A 68 -7.16 5.79 2.42
C VAL A 68 -5.94 5.20 1.74
N ASP A 69 -5.07 6.05 1.22
CA ASP A 69 -3.68 5.67 0.90
C ASP A 69 -2.84 5.70 2.20
N ALA A 70 -3.46 5.35 3.33
CA ALA A 70 -2.82 5.43 4.63
C ALA A 70 -1.91 4.23 4.84
N PHE A 71 -0.69 4.52 5.21
CA PHE A 71 0.30 3.54 5.64
C PHE A 71 0.80 3.94 7.03
N ASP A 72 0.62 3.04 7.99
CA ASP A 72 1.23 3.18 9.31
C ASP A 72 2.60 2.54 9.30
N ASP A 73 3.63 3.29 9.62
CA ASP A 73 5.01 2.80 9.66
C ASP A 73 5.26 1.95 10.92
N VAL A 74 4.34 1.05 11.22
CA VAL A 74 4.43 0.07 12.30
C VAL A 74 4.59 -1.32 11.73
N ARG A 75 5.29 -2.16 12.46
CA ARG A 75 5.51 -3.55 12.08
C ARG A 75 4.40 -4.45 12.65
N PHE A 76 3.93 -5.41 11.84
CA PHE A 76 3.13 -6.52 12.34
C PHE A 76 3.90 -7.24 13.45
N PRO A 77 3.23 -7.70 14.53
CA PRO A 77 3.91 -8.37 15.64
C PRO A 77 4.75 -9.55 15.15
N ILE A 78 6.05 -9.49 15.40
CA ILE A 78 7.01 -10.50 14.88
C ILE A 78 6.67 -11.91 15.34
N ALA A 79 6.20 -12.04 16.59
CA ALA A 79 5.82 -13.34 17.14
C ALA A 79 4.71 -14.00 16.33
N LEU A 80 3.73 -13.21 15.84
CA LEU A 80 2.62 -13.68 15.01
C LEU A 80 3.05 -13.95 13.57
N GLY A 81 4.01 -13.21 13.04
CA GLY A 81 4.46 -13.30 11.64
C GLY A 81 5.48 -14.41 11.36
N ARG A 82 6.16 -14.95 12.38
CA ARG A 82 7.30 -15.87 12.19
C ARG A 82 6.98 -17.15 11.44
N GLU A 83 5.78 -17.65 11.57
CA GLU A 83 5.33 -18.91 10.96
C GLU A 83 4.38 -18.66 9.79
N ALA A 84 4.32 -17.43 9.30
CA ALA A 84 3.50 -17.10 8.15
C ALA A 84 3.94 -17.89 6.92
N SER A 85 2.97 -18.37 6.17
CA SER A 85 3.21 -18.86 4.82
C SER A 85 3.37 -17.70 3.85
N VAL A 86 4.14 -17.91 2.78
CA VAL A 86 4.34 -16.95 1.70
C VAL A 86 3.94 -17.56 0.36
N GLU A 87 3.20 -16.78 -0.43
CA GLU A 87 2.75 -17.15 -1.76
C GLU A 87 3.12 -16.02 -2.75
N PRO A 88 4.25 -16.12 -3.47
CA PRO A 88 4.55 -15.20 -4.56
C PRO A 88 3.68 -15.51 -5.77
N SER A 89 3.02 -14.50 -6.33
CA SER A 89 2.13 -14.62 -7.48
C SER A 89 2.54 -13.69 -8.62
N PHE A 90 2.39 -14.19 -9.86
CA PHE A 90 2.58 -13.43 -11.09
C PHE A 90 1.28 -13.44 -11.90
N SER A 91 1.15 -12.49 -12.84
CA SER A 91 0.12 -12.52 -13.87
C SER A 91 0.80 -12.78 -15.21
N THR A 92 0.46 -13.93 -15.83
CA THR A 92 1.01 -14.32 -17.13
C THR A 92 -0.12 -14.74 -18.06
N ALA A 93 -0.28 -14.02 -19.16
CA ALA A 93 -1.17 -14.44 -20.23
C ALA A 93 -0.45 -15.46 -21.14
N VAL A 94 -1.05 -16.63 -21.31
CA VAL A 94 -0.54 -17.69 -22.19
C VAL A 94 -1.50 -17.87 -23.35
N VAL A 95 -1.00 -17.70 -24.57
CA VAL A 95 -1.76 -17.93 -25.82
C VAL A 95 -1.14 -19.10 -26.55
N THR A 96 -1.94 -20.16 -26.79
CA THR A 96 -1.51 -21.32 -27.54
C THR A 96 -2.00 -21.20 -28.98
N ALA A 97 -1.09 -21.22 -29.94
CA ALA A 97 -1.41 -21.23 -31.36
C ALA A 97 -1.92 -22.60 -31.83
N ALA A 98 -2.57 -22.68 -32.99
CA ALA A 98 -3.12 -23.92 -33.53
C ALA A 98 -2.08 -25.02 -33.79
N ASN A 99 -0.80 -24.65 -33.94
CA ASN A 99 0.32 -25.59 -34.11
C ASN A 99 0.90 -26.06 -32.77
N GLY A 100 0.30 -25.71 -31.63
CA GLY A 100 0.76 -26.09 -30.29
C GLY A 100 1.89 -25.22 -29.71
N THR A 101 2.35 -24.17 -30.40
CA THR A 101 3.32 -23.23 -29.84
C THR A 101 2.65 -22.28 -28.87
N GLU A 102 3.35 -21.92 -27.77
CA GLU A 102 2.88 -21.00 -26.77
C GLU A 102 3.60 -19.66 -26.84
N GLN A 103 2.82 -18.59 -26.77
CA GLN A 103 3.31 -17.25 -26.49
C GLN A 103 2.93 -16.88 -25.05
N ARG A 104 3.91 -16.43 -24.26
CA ARG A 104 3.73 -16.07 -22.87
C ARG A 104 4.04 -14.59 -22.66
N ASN A 105 3.08 -13.84 -22.15
CA ASN A 105 3.23 -12.43 -21.83
C ASN A 105 3.10 -12.25 -20.32
N SER A 106 4.18 -11.80 -19.67
CA SER A 106 4.14 -11.42 -18.25
C SER A 106 3.52 -10.03 -18.12
N GLU A 107 2.40 -9.93 -17.44
CA GLU A 107 1.71 -8.67 -17.20
C GLU A 107 2.32 -7.88 -16.02
N TRP A 108 2.98 -8.59 -15.11
CA TRP A 108 3.63 -8.00 -13.96
C TRP A 108 5.14 -8.16 -14.06
N ALA A 109 5.85 -7.04 -13.82
CA ALA A 109 7.30 -7.04 -13.75
C ALA A 109 7.80 -7.79 -12.51
N ASP A 110 7.12 -7.62 -11.38
CA ASP A 110 7.47 -8.21 -10.09
C ASP A 110 6.36 -9.12 -9.55
N ALA A 111 6.74 -10.14 -8.79
CA ALA A 111 5.80 -10.94 -8.01
C ALA A 111 5.02 -10.03 -7.04
N ARG A 112 3.78 -10.38 -6.77
CA ARG A 112 3.01 -9.85 -5.66
C ARG A 112 2.94 -10.89 -4.57
N LEU A 113 3.39 -10.53 -3.38
CA LEU A 113 3.43 -11.44 -2.26
C LEU A 113 2.08 -11.46 -1.53
N ARG A 114 1.67 -12.67 -1.19
CA ARG A 114 0.59 -12.93 -0.23
C ARG A 114 1.18 -13.72 0.92
N PHE A 115 0.67 -13.45 2.12
CA PHE A 115 1.05 -14.17 3.32
C PHE A 115 -0.19 -14.63 4.05
N ASP A 116 -0.07 -15.73 4.80
CA ASP A 116 -1.03 -16.08 5.84
C ASP A 116 -0.28 -16.16 7.18
N ALA A 117 -0.58 -15.23 8.08
CA ALA A 117 0.01 -15.15 9.40
C ALA A 117 -0.74 -15.98 10.45
N GLY A 118 -1.81 -16.68 10.07
CA GLY A 118 -2.60 -17.54 10.93
C GLY A 118 -1.79 -18.58 11.69
N PRO A 119 -0.87 -19.33 11.04
CA PRO A 119 -0.07 -20.35 11.71
C PRO A 119 0.75 -19.89 12.92
N GLY A 120 1.07 -18.60 13.00
CA GLY A 120 1.79 -18.01 14.14
C GLY A 120 0.95 -17.79 15.40
N ILE A 121 -0.37 -17.94 15.33
CA ILE A 121 -1.29 -17.67 16.43
C ILE A 121 -1.56 -18.93 17.23
N ARG A 122 -1.00 -19.02 18.44
CA ARG A 122 -1.03 -20.23 19.28
C ARG A 122 -1.79 -20.08 20.59
N GLY A 123 -2.01 -18.83 21.01
CA GLY A 123 -2.61 -18.53 22.30
C GLY A 123 -3.65 -17.43 22.28
N GLU A 124 -4.46 -17.36 23.34
CA GLU A 124 -5.51 -16.34 23.46
C GLU A 124 -4.92 -14.90 23.51
N ALA A 125 -3.74 -14.72 24.10
CA ALA A 125 -3.06 -13.44 24.16
C ALA A 125 -2.66 -12.94 22.77
N GLU A 126 -2.10 -13.81 21.93
CA GLU A 126 -1.72 -13.53 20.54
C GLU A 126 -2.96 -13.23 19.68
N LEU A 127 -4.06 -13.95 19.92
CA LEU A 127 -5.32 -13.66 19.26
C LEU A 127 -5.88 -12.29 19.63
N GLN A 128 -5.77 -11.87 20.89
CA GLN A 128 -6.16 -10.55 21.36
C GLN A 128 -5.29 -9.46 20.72
N GLU A 129 -3.98 -9.69 20.64
CA GLU A 129 -3.03 -8.79 19.97
C GLU A 129 -3.37 -8.61 18.48
N LEU A 130 -3.63 -9.73 17.77
CA LEU A 130 -4.07 -9.71 16.38
C LEU A 130 -5.36 -8.91 16.20
N LEU A 131 -6.38 -9.16 17.02
CA LEU A 131 -7.67 -8.45 16.93
C LEU A 131 -7.51 -6.94 17.18
N ALA A 132 -6.66 -6.56 18.14
CA ALA A 132 -6.34 -5.16 18.41
C ALA A 132 -5.61 -4.52 17.22
N PHE A 133 -4.63 -5.22 16.66
CA PHE A 133 -3.88 -4.76 15.49
C PHE A 133 -4.79 -4.61 14.26
N PHE A 134 -5.66 -5.58 13.98
CA PHE A 134 -6.61 -5.55 12.88
C PHE A 134 -7.57 -4.35 12.96
N ARG A 135 -8.13 -4.11 14.16
CA ARG A 135 -9.03 -2.97 14.39
C ARG A 135 -8.31 -1.63 14.22
N ALA A 136 -7.06 -1.52 14.70
CA ALA A 136 -6.26 -0.31 14.56
C ALA A 136 -5.94 -0.01 13.08
N ARG A 137 -5.80 -1.04 12.23
CA ARG A 137 -5.58 -0.90 10.78
C ARG A 137 -6.87 -0.78 9.97
N ARG A 138 -8.04 -0.85 10.60
CA ARG A 138 -9.36 -0.79 9.95
C ARG A 138 -9.50 -1.85 8.85
N GLY A 139 -9.11 -3.08 9.14
CA GLY A 139 -9.07 -4.14 8.15
C GLY A 139 -8.08 -3.84 7.03
N ALA A 140 -8.52 -3.89 5.78
CA ALA A 140 -7.70 -3.68 4.60
C ALA A 140 -7.33 -2.21 4.31
N ALA A 141 -7.83 -1.24 5.11
CA ALA A 141 -7.75 0.18 4.78
C ALA A 141 -6.35 0.78 4.98
N ILE A 142 -5.61 0.34 6.02
CA ILE A 142 -4.33 0.93 6.39
C ILE A 142 -3.22 -0.11 6.21
N GLY A 143 -2.21 0.24 5.43
CA GLY A 143 -1.02 -0.57 5.24
C GLY A 143 -0.10 -0.55 6.46
N PHE A 144 0.77 -1.54 6.56
CA PHE A 144 1.76 -1.69 7.63
C PHE A 144 2.96 -2.51 7.16
N ARG A 145 4.01 -2.57 7.98
CA ARG A 145 5.22 -3.35 7.71
C ARG A 145 5.05 -4.79 8.13
N PHE A 146 5.51 -5.72 7.30
CA PHE A 146 5.55 -7.15 7.58
C PHE A 146 6.94 -7.71 7.32
N GLU A 147 7.54 -8.38 8.32
CA GLU A 147 8.79 -9.09 8.13
C GLU A 147 8.51 -10.45 7.47
N ASP A 148 8.96 -10.61 6.22
CA ASP A 148 8.86 -11.89 5.53
C ASP A 148 9.81 -12.90 6.22
N PRO A 149 9.32 -14.01 6.77
CA PRO A 149 10.17 -14.95 7.48
C PRO A 149 11.25 -15.62 6.59
N PHE A 150 11.06 -15.59 5.28
CA PHE A 150 11.97 -16.25 4.32
C PHE A 150 12.87 -15.25 3.58
N ASP A 151 12.46 -13.99 3.44
CA ASP A 151 13.19 -12.99 2.67
C ASP A 151 13.09 -11.58 3.28
N HIS A 152 13.90 -11.34 4.29
CA HIS A 152 13.98 -10.06 5.02
C HIS A 152 15.41 -9.51 5.13
N LEU A 153 16.39 -10.19 4.51
CA LEU A 153 17.81 -9.85 4.57
C LEU A 153 18.38 -9.68 3.16
N ALA A 154 19.13 -8.62 2.96
CA ALA A 154 19.97 -8.41 1.79
C ALA A 154 21.42 -8.26 2.26
N ASP A 155 22.34 -8.98 1.60
CA ASP A 155 23.75 -8.87 1.90
C ASP A 155 24.53 -8.49 0.65
N ARG A 156 25.25 -7.34 0.74
CA ARG A 156 26.08 -6.77 -0.32
C ARG A 156 25.39 -6.71 -1.69
N GLU A 157 24.10 -6.44 -1.69
CA GLU A 157 23.32 -6.28 -2.93
C GLU A 157 23.85 -5.13 -3.77
N LEU A 158 24.03 -5.37 -5.06
CA LEU A 158 24.48 -4.34 -5.99
C LEU A 158 23.33 -3.38 -6.29
N LEU A 159 23.45 -2.12 -5.88
CA LEU A 159 22.48 -1.07 -6.16
C LEU A 159 22.72 -0.40 -7.52
N GLY A 160 23.97 -0.35 -7.93
CA GLY A 160 24.41 0.28 -9.18
C GLY A 160 25.91 0.53 -9.20
N THR A 161 26.34 1.32 -10.17
CA THR A 161 27.73 1.74 -10.33
C THR A 161 27.76 3.27 -10.25
N GLY A 162 28.77 3.82 -9.58
CA GLY A 162 29.02 5.26 -9.56
C GLY A 162 29.38 5.77 -10.95
N ASP A 163 29.02 6.99 -11.24
CA ASP A 163 29.33 7.71 -12.48
C ASP A 163 30.00 9.07 -12.22
N GLY A 164 30.19 9.41 -10.93
CA GLY A 164 30.75 10.70 -10.50
C GLY A 164 29.74 11.85 -10.45
N GLU A 165 28.48 11.62 -10.85
CA GLU A 165 27.42 12.64 -10.89
C GLU A 165 26.20 12.24 -10.05
N ARG A 166 25.79 10.99 -10.12
CA ARG A 166 24.60 10.47 -9.48
C ARG A 166 24.83 10.25 -7.99
N THR A 167 23.92 10.81 -7.17
CA THR A 167 23.93 10.71 -5.72
C THR A 167 22.83 9.82 -5.15
N GLU A 168 21.84 9.42 -5.95
CA GLU A 168 20.68 8.66 -5.52
C GLU A 168 20.76 7.20 -5.98
N PHE A 169 20.61 6.27 -5.03
CA PHE A 169 20.58 4.83 -5.31
C PHE A 169 19.42 4.17 -4.58
N GLN A 170 18.62 3.39 -5.32
CA GLN A 170 17.51 2.64 -4.76
C GLN A 170 18.01 1.34 -4.12
N LEU A 171 17.56 1.04 -2.89
CA LEU A 171 17.74 -0.29 -2.30
C LEU A 171 16.96 -1.31 -3.13
N VAL A 172 17.62 -2.39 -3.46
CA VAL A 172 17.06 -3.48 -4.26
C VAL A 172 17.40 -4.84 -3.67
N ARG A 173 16.60 -5.83 -4.02
CA ARG A 173 16.87 -7.25 -3.81
C ARG A 173 16.84 -7.96 -5.16
N ARG A 174 17.84 -8.80 -5.43
CA ARG A 174 17.97 -9.50 -6.71
C ARG A 174 17.65 -10.97 -6.57
N TYR A 175 16.89 -11.49 -7.52
CA TYR A 175 16.54 -12.91 -7.67
C TYR A 175 16.95 -13.32 -9.09
N GLY A 176 18.22 -13.65 -9.28
CA GLY A 176 18.79 -13.84 -10.61
C GLY A 176 18.75 -12.55 -11.43
N THR A 177 18.01 -12.53 -12.53
CA THR A 177 17.81 -11.35 -13.39
C THR A 177 16.72 -10.41 -12.89
N GLN A 178 15.85 -10.87 -11.99
CA GLN A 178 14.77 -10.08 -11.42
C GLN A 178 15.31 -9.11 -10.36
N VAL A 179 14.90 -7.84 -10.42
CA VAL A 179 15.32 -6.80 -9.48
C VAL A 179 14.09 -6.20 -8.80
N ARG A 180 13.92 -6.50 -7.53
CA ARG A 180 12.83 -5.96 -6.70
C ARG A 180 13.29 -4.69 -6.00
N ARG A 181 12.52 -3.61 -6.08
CA ARG A 181 12.73 -2.40 -5.28
C ARG A 181 12.34 -2.67 -3.84
N ILE A 182 13.18 -2.23 -2.91
CA ILE A 182 12.90 -2.30 -1.47
C ILE A 182 12.55 -0.91 -0.97
N THR A 183 11.30 -0.74 -0.55
CA THR A 183 10.75 0.56 -0.12
C THR A 183 10.73 0.73 1.40
N ARG A 184 10.83 -0.38 2.16
CA ARG A 184 10.72 -0.37 3.63
C ARG A 184 11.94 -1.01 4.32
N PRO A 185 13.13 -0.42 4.20
CA PRO A 185 14.28 -0.90 4.97
C PRO A 185 14.02 -0.71 6.47
N VAL A 186 14.63 -1.57 7.29
CA VAL A 186 14.58 -1.45 8.74
C VAL A 186 15.53 -0.33 9.18
N THR A 187 15.03 0.62 9.93
CA THR A 187 15.81 1.77 10.41
C THR A 187 17.09 1.31 11.12
N GLY A 188 18.23 1.91 10.76
CA GLY A 188 19.53 1.62 11.35
C GLY A 188 20.17 0.28 10.92
N SER A 189 19.53 -0.49 10.02
CA SER A 189 20.09 -1.75 9.51
C SER A 189 20.93 -1.61 8.25
N VAL A 190 20.86 -0.46 7.57
CA VAL A 190 21.50 -0.26 6.27
C VAL A 190 22.99 0.04 6.46
N ARG A 191 23.81 -0.75 5.78
CA ARG A 191 25.26 -0.56 5.64
C ARG A 191 25.57 -0.41 4.17
N LEU A 192 26.31 0.65 3.83
CA LEU A 192 26.66 0.95 2.43
C LEU A 192 28.14 0.69 2.17
N PHE A 193 28.42 0.31 0.93
CA PHE A 193 29.78 0.07 0.46
C PHE A 193 29.98 0.74 -0.91
N VAL A 194 31.09 1.44 -1.05
CA VAL A 194 31.59 1.96 -2.33
C VAL A 194 32.87 1.20 -2.65
N GLY A 195 32.83 0.38 -3.70
CA GLY A 195 33.83 -0.66 -3.89
C GLY A 195 33.77 -1.67 -2.75
N GLU A 196 34.90 -1.88 -2.06
CA GLU A 196 34.98 -2.75 -0.88
C GLU A 196 34.92 -1.95 0.46
N ALA A 197 34.97 -0.61 0.39
CA ALA A 197 35.00 0.24 1.57
C ALA A 197 33.59 0.53 2.10
N GLU A 198 33.37 0.28 3.40
CA GLU A 198 32.11 0.64 4.08
C GLU A 198 32.03 2.16 4.28
N GLN A 199 30.90 2.73 3.93
CA GLN A 199 30.60 4.16 4.09
C GLN A 199 29.81 4.36 5.39
N VAL A 200 30.48 4.78 6.46
CA VAL A 200 29.86 5.02 7.77
C VAL A 200 29.17 6.40 7.81
N THR A 201 29.62 7.33 7.01
CA THR A 201 29.13 8.72 6.91
C THR A 201 29.04 9.16 5.46
N GLY A 202 28.54 10.38 5.20
CA GLY A 202 28.43 10.93 3.85
C GLY A 202 27.23 10.45 3.05
N TRP A 203 26.21 9.92 3.74
CA TRP A 203 24.95 9.49 3.14
C TRP A 203 23.80 9.53 4.12
N THR A 204 22.58 9.57 3.62
CA THR A 204 21.33 9.52 4.39
C THR A 204 20.31 8.62 3.73
N MET A 205 19.32 8.16 4.49
CA MET A 205 18.17 7.48 3.94
C MET A 205 17.10 8.49 3.51
N GLY A 206 16.74 8.43 2.26
CA GLY A 206 15.56 9.10 1.70
C GLY A 206 14.29 8.28 1.87
N GLN A 207 13.23 8.72 1.21
CA GLN A 207 11.94 8.02 1.22
C GLN A 207 11.98 6.75 0.36
N LYS A 208 11.11 5.79 0.67
CA LYS A 208 10.92 4.56 -0.13
C LYS A 208 12.21 3.80 -0.43
N GLY A 209 13.12 3.74 0.56
CA GLY A 209 14.36 2.97 0.42
C GLY A 209 15.39 3.57 -0.52
N THR A 210 15.34 4.87 -0.78
CA THR A 210 16.37 5.58 -1.54
C THR A 210 17.53 5.94 -0.62
N VAL A 211 18.75 5.69 -1.06
CA VAL A 211 19.98 6.15 -0.44
C VAL A 211 20.44 7.43 -1.12
N LEU A 212 20.77 8.45 -0.33
CA LEU A 212 21.23 9.75 -0.80
C LEU A 212 22.67 9.97 -0.33
N PHE A 213 23.62 10.00 -1.25
CA PHE A 213 25.00 10.37 -0.97
C PHE A 213 25.16 11.89 -0.95
N GLU A 214 25.99 12.41 -0.03
CA GLU A 214 26.33 13.83 0.02
C GLU A 214 27.25 14.25 -1.15
N ALA A 215 28.10 13.32 -1.61
CA ALA A 215 28.93 13.47 -2.77
C ALA A 215 28.77 12.24 -3.67
N ALA A 216 28.72 12.46 -4.99
CA ALA A 216 28.56 11.36 -5.93
C ALA A 216 29.71 10.34 -5.82
N PRO A 217 29.40 9.05 -5.75
CA PRO A 217 30.42 8.00 -5.75
C PRO A 217 31.26 8.05 -7.05
N PRO A 218 32.58 7.73 -6.95
CA PRO A 218 33.48 7.83 -8.10
C PRO A 218 33.04 6.91 -9.25
N PRO A 219 33.41 7.27 -10.50
CA PRO A 219 33.12 6.46 -11.68
C PRO A 219 33.60 5.02 -11.51
N ASP A 220 32.83 4.09 -12.07
CA ASP A 220 33.09 2.65 -12.08
C ASP A 220 33.12 1.96 -10.70
N ALA A 221 32.90 2.68 -9.62
CA ALA A 221 32.82 2.10 -8.30
C ALA A 221 31.48 1.37 -8.10
N PRO A 222 31.46 0.06 -7.77
CA PRO A 222 30.23 -0.64 -7.45
C PRO A 222 29.66 -0.15 -6.11
N ILE A 223 28.39 0.22 -6.11
CA ILE A 223 27.64 0.63 -4.91
C ILE A 223 26.85 -0.57 -4.42
N ARG A 224 27.11 -0.99 -3.19
CA ARG A 224 26.45 -2.15 -2.57
C ARG A 224 25.85 -1.78 -1.24
N ALA A 225 24.83 -2.54 -0.82
CA ALA A 225 24.22 -2.41 0.49
C ALA A 225 23.94 -3.76 1.15
N SER A 226 24.10 -3.81 2.48
CA SER A 226 23.57 -4.87 3.32
C SER A 226 22.52 -4.26 4.23
N PHE A 227 21.33 -4.88 4.33
CA PHE A 227 20.24 -4.34 5.12
C PHE A 227 19.17 -5.39 5.44
N ARG A 228 18.36 -5.09 6.47
CA ARG A 228 17.10 -5.77 6.72
C ARG A 228 15.97 -4.95 6.13
N PHE A 229 14.90 -5.63 5.70
CA PHE A 229 13.74 -4.95 5.13
C PHE A 229 12.44 -5.65 5.48
N ASP A 230 11.38 -4.88 5.44
CA ASP A 230 10.01 -5.33 5.57
C ASP A 230 9.28 -5.20 4.23
N VAL A 231 8.25 -5.99 4.07
CA VAL A 231 7.31 -5.89 2.96
C VAL A 231 6.18 -4.95 3.38
N PRO A 232 5.84 -3.92 2.58
CA PRO A 232 4.62 -3.16 2.81
C PRO A 232 3.41 -4.01 2.48
N VAL A 233 2.55 -4.25 3.47
CA VAL A 233 1.36 -5.09 3.32
C VAL A 233 0.13 -4.41 3.89
N ARG A 234 -1.03 -4.94 3.56
CA ARG A 234 -2.30 -4.71 4.25
C ARG A 234 -3.01 -6.04 4.49
N PHE A 235 -4.00 -6.06 5.35
CA PHE A 235 -4.90 -7.20 5.39
C PHE A 235 -5.58 -7.38 4.02
N ALA A 236 -5.75 -8.61 3.59
CA ALA A 236 -6.38 -8.87 2.29
C ALA A 236 -7.89 -8.61 2.33
N GLU A 237 -8.50 -8.72 3.53
CA GLU A 237 -9.93 -8.61 3.75
C GLU A 237 -10.27 -7.62 4.87
N ASP A 238 -11.48 -7.05 4.83
CA ASP A 238 -12.03 -6.18 5.88
C ASP A 238 -12.65 -6.97 7.04
N ARG A 239 -12.59 -8.29 6.97
CA ARG A 239 -13.19 -9.18 7.92
C ARG A 239 -12.18 -10.21 8.42
N LEU A 240 -12.05 -10.31 9.72
CA LEU A 240 -11.29 -11.35 10.40
C LEU A 240 -12.26 -12.25 11.18
N ALA A 241 -12.47 -13.46 10.70
CA ALA A 241 -13.35 -14.42 11.34
C ALA A 241 -12.58 -15.22 12.39
N VAL A 242 -12.95 -15.06 13.65
CA VAL A 242 -12.37 -15.79 14.77
C VAL A 242 -13.50 -16.34 15.63
N SER A 243 -13.43 -17.62 15.95
CA SER A 243 -14.33 -18.26 16.91
C SER A 243 -13.52 -18.79 18.10
N ARG A 244 -13.91 -18.41 19.32
CA ARG A 244 -13.26 -18.89 20.56
C ARG A 244 -13.39 -20.40 20.72
N ALA A 245 -14.52 -20.97 20.27
CA ALA A 245 -14.78 -22.40 20.37
C ALA A 245 -13.90 -23.20 19.41
N THR A 246 -13.73 -22.75 18.16
CA THR A 246 -12.89 -23.42 17.16
C THR A 246 -11.42 -23.25 17.51
N PHE A 247 -11.02 -22.07 17.98
CA PHE A 247 -9.64 -21.81 18.43
C PHE A 247 -9.26 -22.71 19.62
N ALA A 248 -10.14 -22.87 20.61
CA ALA A 248 -9.93 -23.78 21.74
C ALA A 248 -9.88 -25.27 21.31
N ALA A 249 -10.46 -25.61 20.16
CA ALA A 249 -10.35 -26.91 19.52
C ALA A 249 -9.09 -27.12 18.66
N GLY A 250 -8.20 -26.10 18.58
CA GLY A 250 -6.95 -26.14 17.82
C GLY A 250 -7.08 -25.69 16.37
N ASP A 251 -8.19 -25.06 15.99
CA ASP A 251 -8.38 -24.49 14.67
C ASP A 251 -7.75 -23.08 14.63
N VAL A 252 -6.83 -22.86 13.70
CA VAL A 252 -6.08 -21.63 13.54
C VAL A 252 -6.80 -20.71 12.54
N PRO A 253 -7.10 -19.44 12.91
CA PRO A 253 -7.73 -18.52 11.96
C PRO A 253 -6.77 -18.21 10.81
N SER A 254 -7.28 -18.13 9.59
CA SER A 254 -6.53 -17.55 8.47
C SER A 254 -6.40 -16.04 8.63
N VAL A 255 -5.19 -15.50 8.43
CA VAL A 255 -4.86 -14.09 8.52
C VAL A 255 -4.19 -13.66 7.22
N PRO A 256 -4.96 -13.52 6.13
CA PRO A 256 -4.39 -13.23 4.83
C PRO A 256 -3.92 -11.78 4.74
N LEU A 257 -2.66 -11.60 4.35
CA LEU A 257 -2.03 -10.33 4.07
C LEU A 257 -1.66 -10.26 2.60
N ILE A 258 -1.67 -9.06 2.03
CA ILE A 258 -1.31 -8.84 0.64
C ILE A 258 -0.36 -7.66 0.51
N GLU A 259 0.68 -7.82 -0.29
CA GLU A 259 1.66 -6.77 -0.58
C GLU A 259 1.00 -5.55 -1.24
N ILE A 260 1.39 -4.36 -0.78
CA ILE A 260 1.08 -3.07 -1.38
C ILE A 260 2.22 -2.71 -2.33
N ARG A 261 1.90 -2.37 -3.57
CA ARG A 261 2.87 -1.82 -4.52
C ARG A 261 2.95 -0.31 -4.32
N GLU A 262 4.16 0.19 -4.03
CA GLU A 262 4.44 1.61 -3.74
C GLU A 262 5.16 2.32 -4.88
#